data_2b9b375d4a25b08f99249c03d872e91d
#
_entry.id   2b9b375d4a25b08f99249c03d872e91d
#
_cell.length_a   1.000
_cell.length_b   1.000
_cell.length_c   1.000
_cell.angle_alpha   90.00
_cell.angle_beta   90.00
_cell.angle_gamma   90.00
#
_symmetry.space_group_name_H-M   'P 1'
#
loop_
_entity.id
_entity.type
_entity.pdbx_description
1 polymer ?
#
loop_
_entity_poly.entity_id
_entity_poly.type
_entity_poly.pdbx_seq_one_letter_code
_entity_poly.pdbx_strand_id
1 'polypeptide(L)'
;VAERSAPAAEAADGLTRDIWVVAGVVILGAIMSILDTTVVNVAIDHLAVAFSASLTTIQWVVTGYTLALAAVIPITGWAADRFGTKRIYLTSLVLFVIGSAASGLAWSAGSIILFRVLQGIGGGMIMPAVMTILTRKAGPQRMGRVMGVLGVPMLLAPILGPILGGYLVDDVSWRWIFFINVPIGVVAFWLGYRVLEPDRSQPSHRLDLLGMALLSPGLAVFIFGLAESSSYGFGSLRSWGPTVLGALLIAGFLAHSWRSAAPLIDIRLFVRSRAGAAAGVFLLFAISVFGMMLIAPLYYQAARGESALMSGLLVAPGGVAAMFTMPLAGRLTDRYGPTLMPVVGLPLVVLGIVPFMFVGPHTSYAILIGGNFVQGLGMGFSMMPCMTAAMQSVPPTAIARTSTAMNIIRQGGASIGTAVLTVILATGITHNLNSALGSRAPRSGGGLGSLQHLPASAHAAVAAPVAHAFGTTFVWALVLVAIAVVPALALALMGRGGPASHA
;
A
#
# COMPACT_ATOMS: atom_id res chain seq x y z
N VAL A 1 -24.41 -34.37 -43.00
CA VAL A 1 -24.84 -33.45 -41.96
C VAL A 1 -23.61 -32.73 -41.49
N ALA A 2 -23.41 -31.50 -41.95
CA ALA A 2 -22.27 -30.66 -41.57
C ALA A 2 -22.59 -30.00 -40.24
N GLU A 3 -21.92 -30.38 -39.16
CA GLU A 3 -21.88 -29.62 -37.92
C GLU A 3 -21.21 -28.27 -38.16
N ARG A 4 -21.99 -27.21 -38.09
CA ARG A 4 -21.49 -25.84 -38.05
C ARG A 4 -20.69 -25.68 -36.79
N SER A 5 -19.37 -25.68 -36.89
CA SER A 5 -18.49 -25.14 -35.83
C SER A 5 -18.83 -23.65 -35.63
N ALA A 6 -19.46 -23.34 -34.51
CA ALA A 6 -19.73 -21.97 -34.09
C ALA A 6 -18.41 -21.19 -33.88
N PRO A 7 -18.37 -19.88 -34.11
CA PRO A 7 -17.17 -19.09 -34.07
C PRO A 7 -16.66 -18.90 -32.64
N ALA A 8 -15.71 -19.73 -32.24
CA ALA A 8 -15.01 -19.62 -30.96
C ALA A 8 -13.93 -18.51 -30.92
N ALA A 9 -13.79 -17.70 -31.95
CA ALA A 9 -12.65 -16.77 -32.11
C ALA A 9 -12.94 -15.31 -31.70
N GLU A 10 -14.18 -14.89 -31.54
CA GLU A 10 -14.49 -13.47 -31.24
C GLU A 10 -14.67 -13.12 -29.75
N ALA A 11 -14.67 -14.09 -28.83
CA ALA A 11 -14.85 -13.85 -27.40
C ALA A 11 -13.55 -13.51 -26.65
N ALA A 12 -12.39 -13.44 -27.32
CA ALA A 12 -11.09 -13.45 -26.65
C ALA A 12 -10.53 -12.05 -26.30
N ASP A 13 -11.11 -10.94 -26.77
CA ASP A 13 -10.39 -9.66 -26.78
C ASP A 13 -10.90 -8.58 -25.79
N GLY A 14 -11.85 -8.87 -24.91
CA GLY A 14 -12.37 -7.90 -23.94
C GLY A 14 -12.72 -8.52 -22.58
N LEU A 15 -12.76 -7.66 -21.55
CA LEU A 15 -13.44 -8.00 -20.30
C LEU A 15 -14.94 -8.06 -20.58
N THR A 16 -15.58 -9.16 -20.21
CA THR A 16 -17.04 -9.29 -20.35
C THR A 16 -17.76 -8.27 -19.47
N ARG A 17 -18.99 -7.92 -19.85
CA ARG A 17 -19.84 -7.01 -19.08
C ARG A 17 -19.93 -7.41 -17.61
N ASP A 18 -20.02 -8.70 -17.34
CA ASP A 18 -20.13 -9.24 -15.98
C ASP A 18 -18.87 -9.00 -15.15
N ILE A 19 -17.69 -9.13 -15.77
CA ILE A 19 -16.42 -8.82 -15.09
C ILE A 19 -16.33 -7.33 -14.76
N TRP A 20 -16.74 -6.44 -15.69
CA TRP A 20 -16.77 -5.01 -15.46
C TRP A 20 -17.73 -4.62 -14.34
N VAL A 21 -18.91 -5.22 -14.29
CA VAL A 21 -19.91 -4.96 -13.23
C VAL A 21 -19.37 -5.41 -11.88
N VAL A 22 -18.83 -6.63 -11.78
CA VAL A 22 -18.23 -7.13 -10.56
C VAL A 22 -17.03 -6.25 -10.14
N ALA A 23 -16.14 -5.90 -11.07
CA ALA A 23 -15.00 -5.03 -10.79
C ALA A 23 -15.46 -3.67 -10.26
N GLY A 24 -16.42 -3.01 -10.91
CA GLY A 24 -16.97 -1.73 -10.46
C GLY A 24 -17.51 -1.79 -9.03
N VAL A 25 -18.25 -2.84 -8.70
CA VAL A 25 -18.83 -3.03 -7.36
C VAL A 25 -17.73 -3.20 -6.30
N VAL A 26 -16.75 -4.07 -6.53
CA VAL A 26 -15.72 -4.32 -5.51
C VAL A 26 -14.71 -3.18 -5.40
N ILE A 27 -14.49 -2.45 -6.49
CA ILE A 27 -13.63 -1.26 -6.53
C ILE A 27 -14.21 -0.12 -5.66
N LEU A 28 -15.52 0.03 -5.55
CA LEU A 28 -16.13 1.02 -4.64
C LEU A 28 -15.69 0.81 -3.19
N GLY A 29 -15.69 -0.43 -2.71
CA GLY A 29 -15.19 -0.74 -1.38
C GLY A 29 -13.67 -0.50 -1.23
N ALA A 30 -12.90 -0.81 -2.28
CA ALA A 30 -11.46 -0.56 -2.28
C ALA A 30 -11.13 0.94 -2.23
N ILE A 31 -11.78 1.76 -3.07
CA ILE A 31 -11.62 3.24 -3.07
C ILE A 31 -11.96 3.80 -1.70
N MET A 32 -13.10 3.41 -1.12
CA MET A 32 -13.56 3.85 0.19
C MET A 32 -12.49 3.59 1.26
N SER A 33 -11.93 2.38 1.32
CA SER A 33 -10.91 2.01 2.30
C SER A 33 -9.59 2.77 2.11
N ILE A 34 -9.17 3.02 0.87
CA ILE A 34 -7.92 3.76 0.59
C ILE A 34 -8.09 5.25 0.86
N LEU A 35 -9.23 5.82 0.45
CA LEU A 35 -9.54 7.23 0.62
C LEU A 35 -9.61 7.60 2.11
N ASP A 36 -10.21 6.74 2.93
CA ASP A 36 -10.29 6.91 4.38
C ASP A 36 -8.90 7.06 5.03
N THR A 37 -7.91 6.28 4.59
CA THR A 37 -6.55 6.38 5.14
C THR A 37 -5.86 7.71 4.85
N THR A 38 -6.21 8.37 3.75
CA THR A 38 -5.57 9.61 3.31
C THR A 38 -6.31 10.86 3.79
N VAL A 39 -7.63 10.83 3.81
CA VAL A 39 -8.48 11.95 4.26
C VAL A 39 -8.27 12.24 5.74
N VAL A 40 -8.15 11.22 6.59
CA VAL A 40 -7.99 11.38 8.05
C VAL A 40 -6.67 12.07 8.43
N ASN A 41 -5.61 11.91 7.63
CA ASN A 41 -4.34 12.59 7.90
C ASN A 41 -4.46 14.12 7.85
N VAL A 42 -5.39 14.66 7.05
CA VAL A 42 -5.64 16.12 6.97
C VAL A 42 -6.35 16.64 8.21
N ALA A 43 -7.12 15.80 8.89
CA ALA A 43 -7.95 16.18 10.03
C ALA A 43 -7.22 16.15 11.38
N ILE A 44 -5.96 15.73 11.46
CA ILE A 44 -5.26 15.49 12.74
C ILE A 44 -5.25 16.72 13.62
N ASP A 45 -4.91 17.89 13.10
CA ASP A 45 -4.85 19.13 13.85
C ASP A 45 -6.24 19.58 14.34
N HIS A 46 -7.26 19.47 13.48
CA HIS A 46 -8.64 19.79 13.82
C HIS A 46 -9.20 18.84 14.91
N LEU A 47 -8.84 17.56 14.86
CA LEU A 47 -9.21 16.57 15.87
C LEU A 47 -8.52 16.89 17.23
N ALA A 48 -7.27 17.33 17.21
CA ALA A 48 -6.55 17.73 18.41
C ALA A 48 -7.25 18.91 19.12
N VAL A 49 -7.66 19.90 18.35
CA VAL A 49 -8.43 21.04 18.85
C VAL A 49 -9.82 20.60 19.32
N ALA A 50 -10.55 19.84 18.50
CA ALA A 50 -11.93 19.42 18.78
C ALA A 50 -12.07 18.59 20.06
N PHE A 51 -11.08 17.76 20.36
CA PHE A 51 -11.06 16.91 21.57
C PHE A 51 -10.18 17.46 22.69
N SER A 52 -9.55 18.63 22.51
CA SER A 52 -8.58 19.22 23.47
C SER A 52 -7.51 18.19 23.89
N ALA A 53 -7.02 17.40 22.93
CA ALA A 53 -6.09 16.30 23.13
C ALA A 53 -4.73 16.61 22.49
N SER A 54 -3.66 16.00 23.04
CA SER A 54 -2.33 16.13 22.44
C SER A 54 -2.26 15.52 21.05
N LEU A 55 -1.40 16.04 20.18
CA LEU A 55 -1.16 15.48 18.84
C LEU A 55 -0.74 14.01 18.93
N THR A 56 0.06 13.64 19.92
CA THR A 56 0.47 12.24 20.15
C THR A 56 -0.72 11.33 20.47
N THR A 57 -1.73 11.83 21.18
CA THR A 57 -2.98 11.08 21.43
C THR A 57 -3.78 10.94 20.14
N ILE A 58 -3.91 12.02 19.35
CA ILE A 58 -4.70 12.01 18.12
C ILE A 58 -4.03 11.17 17.02
N GLN A 59 -2.71 11.08 16.98
CA GLN A 59 -2.01 10.16 16.06
C GLN A 59 -2.48 8.70 16.20
N TRP A 60 -2.98 8.29 17.38
CA TRP A 60 -3.56 6.98 17.58
C TRP A 60 -4.84 6.73 16.76
N VAL A 61 -5.51 7.78 16.29
CA VAL A 61 -6.65 7.68 15.34
C VAL A 61 -6.22 7.03 14.03
N VAL A 62 -5.02 7.36 13.54
CA VAL A 62 -4.42 6.76 12.34
C VAL A 62 -3.71 5.45 12.67
N THR A 63 -2.90 5.45 13.73
CA THR A 63 -2.10 4.29 14.15
C THR A 63 -3.00 3.12 14.54
N GLY A 64 -4.02 3.34 15.37
CA GLY A 64 -4.95 2.30 15.81
C GLY A 64 -5.69 1.64 14.64
N TYR A 65 -6.13 2.43 13.67
CA TYR A 65 -6.70 1.92 12.42
C TYR A 65 -5.71 1.04 11.65
N THR A 66 -4.48 1.54 11.43
CA THR A 66 -3.46 0.83 10.66
C THR A 66 -3.04 -0.48 11.32
N LEU A 67 -2.90 -0.50 12.64
CA LEU A 67 -2.57 -1.70 13.41
C LEU A 67 -3.70 -2.74 13.36
N ALA A 68 -4.95 -2.30 13.52
CA ALA A 68 -6.12 -3.19 13.40
C ALA A 68 -6.24 -3.78 12.00
N LEU A 69 -6.02 -2.94 10.97
CA LEU A 69 -5.97 -3.37 9.58
C LEU A 69 -4.89 -4.45 9.36
N ALA A 70 -3.68 -4.21 9.83
CA ALA A 70 -2.57 -5.16 9.69
C ALA A 70 -2.83 -6.47 10.44
N ALA A 71 -3.40 -6.41 11.64
CA ALA A 71 -3.70 -7.57 12.47
C ALA A 71 -4.77 -8.49 11.86
N VAL A 72 -5.74 -7.94 11.09
CA VAL A 72 -6.84 -8.74 10.54
C VAL A 72 -6.53 -9.31 9.15
N ILE A 73 -5.62 -8.70 8.39
CA ILE A 73 -5.28 -9.18 7.04
C ILE A 73 -4.98 -10.69 7.03
N PRO A 74 -4.15 -11.27 7.93
CA PRO A 74 -3.81 -12.69 7.88
C PRO A 74 -5.00 -13.63 7.95
N ILE A 75 -6.04 -13.27 8.69
CA ILE A 75 -7.23 -14.09 8.90
C ILE A 75 -8.14 -14.11 7.66
N THR A 76 -8.05 -13.08 6.82
CA THR A 76 -8.99 -12.85 5.72
C THR A 76 -9.01 -13.99 4.70
N GLY A 77 -7.83 -14.57 4.38
CA GLY A 77 -7.73 -15.69 3.44
C GLY A 77 -8.45 -16.93 3.93
N TRP A 78 -8.21 -17.33 5.18
CA TRP A 78 -8.91 -18.45 5.80
C TRP A 78 -10.42 -18.18 5.91
N ALA A 79 -10.79 -16.98 6.34
CA ALA A 79 -12.19 -16.61 6.46
C ALA A 79 -12.92 -16.62 5.10
N ALA A 80 -12.27 -16.17 4.04
CA ALA A 80 -12.79 -16.22 2.68
C ALA A 80 -12.98 -17.67 2.18
N ASP A 81 -12.06 -18.57 2.49
CA ASP A 81 -12.20 -19.99 2.15
C ASP A 81 -13.31 -20.67 2.98
N ARG A 82 -13.42 -20.33 4.28
CA ARG A 82 -14.37 -20.96 5.21
C ARG A 82 -15.80 -20.48 5.02
N PHE A 83 -16.01 -19.17 4.85
CA PHE A 83 -17.32 -18.54 4.85
C PHE A 83 -17.78 -18.07 3.48
N GLY A 84 -16.88 -18.10 2.49
CA GLY A 84 -17.08 -17.56 1.15
C GLY A 84 -16.66 -16.10 1.03
N THR A 85 -16.06 -15.75 -0.11
CA THR A 85 -15.47 -14.41 -0.34
C THR A 85 -16.52 -13.31 -0.37
N LYS A 86 -17.71 -13.59 -0.96
CA LYS A 86 -18.85 -12.65 -0.94
C LYS A 86 -19.23 -12.24 0.48
N ARG A 87 -19.39 -13.22 1.38
CA ARG A 87 -19.79 -12.95 2.78
C ARG A 87 -18.73 -12.12 3.48
N ILE A 88 -17.46 -12.46 3.31
CA ILE A 88 -16.34 -11.71 3.94
C ILE A 88 -16.30 -10.29 3.41
N TYR A 89 -16.44 -10.08 2.09
CA TYR A 89 -16.50 -8.74 1.51
C TYR A 89 -17.67 -7.91 2.07
N LEU A 90 -18.87 -8.47 2.12
CA LEU A 90 -20.05 -7.77 2.64
C LEU A 90 -19.92 -7.47 4.15
N THR A 91 -19.43 -8.43 4.94
CA THR A 91 -19.20 -8.22 6.38
C THR A 91 -18.12 -7.15 6.62
N SER A 92 -17.05 -7.14 5.81
CA SER A 92 -16.00 -6.12 5.91
C SER A 92 -16.53 -4.72 5.62
N LEU A 93 -17.41 -4.57 4.61
CA LEU A 93 -18.10 -3.30 4.33
C LEU A 93 -18.97 -2.84 5.50
N VAL A 94 -19.76 -3.74 6.09
CA VAL A 94 -20.62 -3.42 7.24
C VAL A 94 -19.78 -2.96 8.44
N LEU A 95 -18.73 -3.70 8.80
CA LEU A 95 -17.84 -3.33 9.90
C LEU A 95 -17.14 -1.98 9.64
N PHE A 96 -16.70 -1.77 8.41
CA PHE A 96 -16.07 -0.52 8.02
C PHE A 96 -17.04 0.67 8.12
N VAL A 97 -18.25 0.54 7.58
CA VAL A 97 -19.27 1.59 7.59
C VAL A 97 -19.71 1.91 9.01
N ILE A 98 -19.96 0.89 9.85
CA ILE A 98 -20.32 1.08 11.26
C ILE A 98 -19.20 1.79 12.00
N GLY A 99 -17.94 1.33 11.86
CA GLY A 99 -16.77 1.97 12.47
C GLY A 99 -16.58 3.41 12.00
N SER A 100 -16.81 3.68 10.70
CA SER A 100 -16.73 5.02 10.13
C SER A 100 -17.82 5.93 10.68
N ALA A 101 -19.09 5.49 10.65
CA ALA A 101 -20.20 6.26 11.21
C ALA A 101 -20.01 6.56 12.71
N ALA A 102 -19.56 5.56 13.47
CA ALA A 102 -19.23 5.73 14.89
C ALA A 102 -18.08 6.73 15.09
N SER A 103 -17.05 6.71 14.25
CA SER A 103 -15.94 7.70 14.28
C SER A 103 -16.45 9.12 14.03
N GLY A 104 -17.39 9.32 13.10
CA GLY A 104 -18.04 10.61 12.86
C GLY A 104 -18.91 11.09 14.04
N LEU A 105 -19.42 10.17 14.84
CA LEU A 105 -20.23 10.44 16.04
C LEU A 105 -19.39 10.48 17.33
N ALA A 106 -18.08 10.37 17.23
CA ALA A 106 -17.20 10.32 18.41
C ALA A 106 -17.30 11.59 19.27
N TRP A 107 -17.23 11.38 20.60
CA TRP A 107 -17.36 12.43 21.63
C TRP A 107 -16.08 12.66 22.42
N SER A 108 -15.05 11.84 22.23
CA SER A 108 -13.74 11.97 22.88
C SER A 108 -12.63 11.35 22.03
N ALA A 109 -11.38 11.69 22.30
CA ALA A 109 -10.21 11.09 21.66
C ALA A 109 -10.20 9.55 21.84
N GLY A 110 -10.55 9.05 23.03
CA GLY A 110 -10.63 7.60 23.29
C GLY A 110 -11.71 6.90 22.45
N SER A 111 -12.89 7.52 22.31
CA SER A 111 -13.99 6.94 21.54
C SER A 111 -13.65 6.88 20.04
N ILE A 112 -13.06 7.93 19.47
CA ILE A 112 -12.69 7.91 18.06
C ILE A 112 -11.59 6.88 17.79
N ILE A 113 -10.60 6.73 18.67
CA ILE A 113 -9.55 5.71 18.55
C ILE A 113 -10.16 4.30 18.54
N LEU A 114 -11.08 4.02 19.47
CA LEU A 114 -11.78 2.72 19.54
C LEU A 114 -12.56 2.43 18.25
N PHE A 115 -13.31 3.41 17.77
CA PHE A 115 -14.10 3.26 16.55
C PHE A 115 -13.22 3.11 15.31
N ARG A 116 -12.05 3.74 15.28
CA ARG A 116 -11.03 3.55 14.23
C ARG A 116 -10.44 2.14 14.25
N VAL A 117 -10.21 1.55 15.40
CA VAL A 117 -9.81 0.14 15.52
C VAL A 117 -10.88 -0.78 14.92
N LEU A 118 -12.16 -0.56 15.26
CA LEU A 118 -13.27 -1.33 14.69
C LEU A 118 -13.34 -1.17 13.15
N GLN A 119 -13.20 0.06 12.67
CA GLN A 119 -13.18 0.37 11.24
C GLN A 119 -11.99 -0.30 10.54
N GLY A 120 -10.80 -0.32 11.18
CA GLY A 120 -9.59 -0.98 10.68
C GLY A 120 -9.75 -2.49 10.53
N ILE A 121 -10.49 -3.14 11.43
CA ILE A 121 -10.84 -4.57 11.28
C ILE A 121 -11.65 -4.80 9.99
N GLY A 122 -12.65 -3.96 9.70
CA GLY A 122 -13.37 -4.02 8.44
C GLY A 122 -12.47 -3.74 7.24
N GLY A 123 -11.71 -2.63 7.29
CA GLY A 123 -10.84 -2.15 6.20
C GLY A 123 -9.78 -3.16 5.78
N GLY A 124 -9.17 -3.87 6.74
CA GLY A 124 -8.12 -4.86 6.48
C GLY A 124 -8.58 -6.08 5.68
N MET A 125 -9.87 -6.41 5.75
CA MET A 125 -10.43 -7.53 4.98
C MET A 125 -10.85 -7.14 3.56
N ILE A 126 -11.10 -5.85 3.27
CA ILE A 126 -11.63 -5.40 1.97
C ILE A 126 -10.68 -5.78 0.83
N MET A 127 -9.42 -5.34 0.88
CA MET A 127 -8.48 -5.52 -0.23
C MET A 127 -8.18 -6.99 -0.55
N PRO A 128 -7.87 -7.88 0.41
CA PRO A 128 -7.70 -9.30 0.11
C PRO A 128 -8.96 -9.93 -0.50
N ALA A 129 -10.16 -9.56 -0.03
CA ALA A 129 -11.42 -10.05 -0.57
C ALA A 129 -11.64 -9.56 -2.01
N VAL A 130 -11.42 -8.27 -2.30
CA VAL A 130 -11.51 -7.68 -3.65
C VAL A 130 -10.59 -8.42 -4.61
N MET A 131 -9.31 -8.59 -4.24
CA MET A 131 -8.34 -9.33 -5.04
C MET A 131 -8.80 -10.76 -5.33
N THR A 132 -9.31 -11.46 -4.32
CA THR A 132 -9.79 -12.83 -4.46
C THR A 132 -11.01 -12.93 -5.39
N ILE A 133 -12.00 -12.03 -5.23
CA ILE A 133 -13.20 -11.98 -6.08
C ILE A 133 -12.80 -11.74 -7.54
N LEU A 134 -11.97 -10.73 -7.77
CA LEU A 134 -11.56 -10.37 -9.12
C LEU A 134 -10.73 -11.48 -9.79
N THR A 135 -9.81 -12.09 -9.06
CA THR A 135 -8.99 -13.19 -9.55
C THR A 135 -9.83 -14.39 -9.95
N ARG A 136 -10.80 -14.79 -9.10
CA ARG A 136 -11.69 -15.92 -9.39
C ARG A 136 -12.63 -15.64 -10.57
N LYS A 137 -13.16 -14.40 -10.69
CA LYS A 137 -14.09 -14.05 -11.78
C LYS A 137 -13.39 -13.84 -13.11
N ALA A 138 -12.17 -13.27 -13.13
CA ALA A 138 -11.41 -13.00 -14.34
C ALA A 138 -10.83 -14.28 -14.97
N GLY A 139 -10.41 -15.22 -14.13
CA GLY A 139 -9.62 -16.36 -14.54
C GLY A 139 -8.19 -15.97 -14.97
N PRO A 140 -7.31 -16.95 -15.22
CA PRO A 140 -5.90 -16.68 -15.50
C PRO A 140 -5.64 -15.80 -16.73
N GLN A 141 -6.48 -15.91 -17.76
CA GLN A 141 -6.27 -15.27 -19.07
C GLN A 141 -6.59 -13.78 -19.10
N ARG A 142 -7.43 -13.27 -18.17
CA ARG A 142 -7.91 -11.87 -18.12
C ARG A 142 -7.46 -11.16 -16.86
N MET A 143 -6.62 -11.81 -16.06
CA MET A 143 -6.22 -11.33 -14.74
C MET A 143 -5.40 -10.04 -14.81
N GLY A 144 -4.51 -9.92 -15.79
CA GLY A 144 -3.71 -8.73 -15.99
C GLY A 144 -4.56 -7.49 -16.22
N ARG A 145 -5.57 -7.58 -17.09
CA ARG A 145 -6.49 -6.45 -17.36
C ARG A 145 -7.29 -6.05 -16.14
N VAL A 146 -7.83 -7.03 -15.41
CA VAL A 146 -8.61 -6.76 -14.19
C VAL A 146 -7.74 -6.13 -13.11
N MET A 147 -6.53 -6.62 -12.91
CA MET A 147 -5.57 -6.01 -11.98
C MET A 147 -5.16 -4.60 -12.43
N GLY A 148 -4.96 -4.37 -13.73
CA GLY A 148 -4.70 -3.04 -14.28
C GLY A 148 -5.82 -2.03 -13.98
N VAL A 149 -7.07 -2.47 -14.12
CA VAL A 149 -8.25 -1.63 -13.78
C VAL A 149 -8.31 -1.33 -12.30
N LEU A 150 -8.01 -2.30 -11.43
CA LEU A 150 -7.96 -2.09 -9.97
C LEU A 150 -6.86 -1.12 -9.55
N GLY A 151 -5.76 -1.05 -10.28
CA GLY A 151 -4.64 -0.16 -9.99
C GLY A 151 -5.00 1.32 -10.08
N VAL A 152 -5.90 1.70 -10.99
CA VAL A 152 -6.32 3.10 -11.18
C VAL A 152 -6.90 3.72 -9.90
N PRO A 153 -7.90 3.13 -9.24
CA PRO A 153 -8.43 3.65 -7.98
C PRO A 153 -7.40 3.72 -6.85
N MET A 154 -6.48 2.77 -6.81
CA MET A 154 -5.43 2.73 -5.78
C MET A 154 -4.49 3.94 -5.85
N LEU A 155 -4.36 4.55 -7.02
CA LEU A 155 -3.55 5.75 -7.22
C LEU A 155 -4.36 7.04 -7.13
N LEU A 156 -5.62 7.03 -7.53
CA LEU A 156 -6.50 8.20 -7.43
C LEU A 156 -6.86 8.55 -5.99
N ALA A 157 -7.09 7.56 -5.14
CA ALA A 157 -7.53 7.80 -3.77
C ALA A 157 -6.51 8.61 -2.93
N PRO A 158 -5.18 8.36 -2.98
CA PRO A 158 -4.20 9.20 -2.30
C PRO A 158 -4.14 10.65 -2.81
N ILE A 159 -4.49 10.88 -4.07
CA ILE A 159 -4.53 12.24 -4.66
C ILE A 159 -5.80 12.96 -4.24
N LEU A 160 -6.94 12.28 -4.32
CA LEU A 160 -8.24 12.85 -3.98
C LEU A 160 -8.42 13.04 -2.46
N GLY A 161 -7.76 12.21 -1.64
CA GLY A 161 -7.90 12.24 -0.19
C GLY A 161 -7.59 13.61 0.44
N PRO A 162 -6.40 14.19 0.22
CA PRO A 162 -6.08 15.52 0.74
C PRO A 162 -7.01 16.63 0.24
N ILE A 163 -7.44 16.55 -1.04
CA ILE A 163 -8.35 17.54 -1.63
C ILE A 163 -9.73 17.48 -0.97
N LEU A 164 -10.32 16.29 -0.91
CA LEU A 164 -11.62 16.08 -0.28
C LEU A 164 -11.54 16.30 1.24
N GLY A 165 -10.45 15.82 1.86
CA GLY A 165 -10.22 15.99 3.28
C GLY A 165 -10.10 17.45 3.69
N GLY A 166 -9.30 18.22 2.97
CA GLY A 166 -9.18 19.67 3.19
C GLY A 166 -10.53 20.38 3.10
N TYR A 167 -11.24 20.21 1.98
CA TYR A 167 -12.56 20.80 1.81
C TYR A 167 -13.56 20.43 2.91
N LEU A 168 -13.63 19.13 3.25
CA LEU A 168 -14.57 18.66 4.28
C LEU A 168 -14.21 19.16 5.67
N VAL A 169 -12.93 19.27 6.00
CA VAL A 169 -12.44 19.69 7.32
C VAL A 169 -12.56 21.18 7.49
N ASP A 170 -12.17 21.97 6.47
CA ASP A 170 -12.10 23.44 6.54
C ASP A 170 -13.47 24.08 6.33
N ASP A 171 -14.26 23.59 5.34
CA ASP A 171 -15.50 24.27 4.92
C ASP A 171 -16.79 23.63 5.48
N VAL A 172 -16.73 22.38 5.99
CA VAL A 172 -17.94 21.69 6.47
C VAL A 172 -17.79 21.27 7.93
N SER A 173 -17.14 20.16 8.20
CA SER A 173 -16.77 19.65 9.53
C SER A 173 -15.89 18.42 9.40
N TRP A 174 -14.90 18.24 10.26
CA TRP A 174 -14.08 17.02 10.33
C TRP A 174 -14.90 15.72 10.41
N ARG A 175 -16.12 15.76 10.94
CA ARG A 175 -17.00 14.58 11.04
C ARG A 175 -17.36 14.00 9.67
N TRP A 176 -17.44 14.83 8.65
CA TRP A 176 -17.82 14.40 7.30
C TRP A 176 -16.75 13.58 6.61
N ILE A 177 -15.48 13.63 7.04
CA ILE A 177 -14.44 12.73 6.52
C ILE A 177 -14.78 11.25 6.79
N PHE A 178 -15.56 11.00 7.85
CA PHE A 178 -16.05 9.67 8.20
C PHE A 178 -17.42 9.39 7.58
N PHE A 179 -18.33 10.35 7.61
CA PHE A 179 -19.69 10.16 7.08
C PHE A 179 -19.72 9.97 5.55
N ILE A 180 -18.76 10.48 4.79
CA ILE A 180 -18.65 10.26 3.35
C ILE A 180 -18.54 8.77 2.98
N ASN A 181 -17.98 7.96 3.87
CA ASN A 181 -17.86 6.52 3.68
C ASN A 181 -19.21 5.79 3.80
N VAL A 182 -20.17 6.37 4.51
CA VAL A 182 -21.47 5.71 4.78
C VAL A 182 -22.27 5.52 3.48
N PRO A 183 -22.59 6.56 2.69
CA PRO A 183 -23.31 6.38 1.44
C PRO A 183 -22.56 5.49 0.44
N ILE A 184 -21.23 5.65 0.34
CA ILE A 184 -20.40 4.83 -0.56
C ILE A 184 -20.47 3.35 -0.15
N GLY A 185 -20.33 3.07 1.14
CA GLY A 185 -20.34 1.71 1.66
C GLY A 185 -21.73 1.05 1.60
N VAL A 186 -22.81 1.81 1.82
CA VAL A 186 -24.18 1.32 1.64
C VAL A 186 -24.43 0.93 0.18
N VAL A 187 -24.02 1.77 -0.78
CA VAL A 187 -24.14 1.48 -2.21
C VAL A 187 -23.28 0.26 -2.58
N ALA A 188 -22.02 0.21 -2.13
CA ALA A 188 -21.13 -0.92 -2.36
C ALA A 188 -21.68 -2.24 -1.77
N PHE A 189 -22.27 -2.17 -0.57
CA PHE A 189 -22.93 -3.33 0.06
C PHE A 189 -24.13 -3.80 -0.73
N TRP A 190 -25.05 -2.90 -1.08
CA TRP A 190 -26.27 -3.25 -1.82
C TRP A 190 -25.95 -3.82 -3.21
N LEU A 191 -25.04 -3.20 -3.94
CA LEU A 191 -24.57 -3.70 -5.24
C LEU A 191 -23.85 -5.04 -5.07
N GLY A 192 -22.97 -5.17 -4.07
CA GLY A 192 -22.26 -6.41 -3.77
C GLY A 192 -23.21 -7.55 -3.41
N TYR A 193 -24.26 -7.26 -2.64
CA TYR A 193 -25.27 -8.24 -2.31
C TYR A 193 -26.01 -8.78 -3.56
N ARG A 194 -26.34 -7.87 -4.51
CA ARG A 194 -27.06 -8.19 -5.75
C ARG A 194 -26.20 -8.83 -6.82
N VAL A 195 -24.98 -8.36 -7.01
CA VAL A 195 -24.12 -8.70 -8.16
C VAL A 195 -23.21 -9.88 -7.87
N LEU A 196 -22.67 -9.97 -6.63
CA LEU A 196 -21.74 -11.05 -6.33
C LEU A 196 -22.44 -12.38 -6.17
N GLU A 197 -21.94 -13.38 -6.86
CA GLU A 197 -22.44 -14.75 -6.74
C GLU A 197 -21.97 -15.38 -5.41
N PRO A 198 -22.78 -16.22 -4.75
CA PRO A 198 -22.35 -16.95 -3.58
C PRO A 198 -21.21 -17.92 -3.95
N ASP A 199 -20.07 -17.83 -3.26
CA ASP A 199 -18.99 -18.79 -3.40
C ASP A 199 -19.38 -20.11 -2.73
N ARG A 200 -18.90 -21.22 -3.31
CA ARG A 200 -18.89 -22.49 -2.59
C ARG A 200 -17.83 -22.41 -1.51
N SER A 201 -18.28 -22.38 -0.24
CA SER A 201 -17.37 -22.48 0.90
C SER A 201 -16.62 -23.81 0.84
N GLN A 202 -15.32 -23.76 1.09
CA GLN A 202 -14.49 -24.95 1.25
C GLN A 202 -14.26 -25.19 2.75
N PRO A 203 -15.06 -26.03 3.43
CA PRO A 203 -15.00 -26.15 4.89
C PRO A 203 -13.76 -26.90 5.42
N SER A 204 -12.76 -27.14 4.58
CA SER A 204 -11.76 -28.19 4.75
C SER A 204 -10.68 -27.91 5.80
N HIS A 205 -10.46 -26.67 6.27
CA HIS A 205 -9.30 -26.43 7.14
C HIS A 205 -9.70 -25.80 8.48
N ARG A 206 -9.25 -26.40 9.58
CA ARG A 206 -9.30 -25.79 10.91
C ARG A 206 -8.50 -24.49 10.89
N LEU A 207 -8.93 -23.48 11.66
CA LEU A 207 -8.17 -22.26 11.84
C LEU A 207 -6.83 -22.57 12.50
N ASP A 208 -5.74 -22.13 11.90
CA ASP A 208 -4.41 -22.18 12.47
C ASP A 208 -4.29 -21.10 13.57
N LEU A 209 -4.78 -21.45 14.78
CA LEU A 209 -4.79 -20.53 15.92
C LEU A 209 -3.38 -20.07 16.31
N LEU A 210 -2.39 -20.97 16.23
CA LEU A 210 -1.01 -20.63 16.57
C LEU A 210 -0.40 -19.70 15.50
N GLY A 211 -0.61 -20.02 14.21
CA GLY A 211 -0.19 -19.14 13.13
C GLY A 211 -0.85 -17.76 13.20
N MET A 212 -2.12 -17.69 13.56
CA MET A 212 -2.83 -16.43 13.79
C MET A 212 -2.27 -15.66 15.00
N ALA A 213 -2.03 -16.33 16.12
CA ALA A 213 -1.49 -15.72 17.33
C ALA A 213 -0.05 -15.20 17.15
N LEU A 214 0.70 -15.78 16.22
CA LEU A 214 2.05 -15.32 15.88
C LEU A 214 2.02 -14.18 14.82
N LEU A 215 1.28 -14.37 13.74
CA LEU A 215 1.37 -13.46 12.59
C LEU A 215 0.59 -12.15 12.80
N SER A 216 -0.64 -12.21 13.32
CA SER A 216 -1.49 -11.02 13.48
C SER A 216 -0.91 -10.03 14.50
N PRO A 217 -0.59 -10.40 15.75
CA PRO A 217 0.09 -9.50 16.66
C PRO A 217 1.52 -9.20 16.21
N GLY A 218 2.21 -10.17 15.57
CA GLY A 218 3.54 -9.95 15.01
C GLY A 218 3.59 -8.80 14.01
N LEU A 219 2.66 -8.77 13.06
CA LEU A 219 2.53 -7.67 12.09
C LEU A 219 2.16 -6.34 12.77
N ALA A 220 1.19 -6.35 13.68
CA ALA A 220 0.78 -5.13 14.37
C ALA A 220 1.93 -4.53 15.18
N VAL A 221 2.61 -5.35 16.00
CA VAL A 221 3.74 -4.90 16.85
C VAL A 221 4.94 -4.47 15.98
N PHE A 222 5.21 -5.18 14.88
CA PHE A 222 6.27 -4.81 13.94
C PHE A 222 6.01 -3.44 13.30
N ILE A 223 4.80 -3.23 12.76
CA ILE A 223 4.41 -1.96 12.13
C ILE A 223 4.41 -0.83 13.17
N PHE A 224 3.95 -1.10 14.40
CA PHE A 224 4.00 -0.12 15.48
C PHE A 224 5.45 0.30 15.80
N GLY A 225 6.36 -0.65 15.97
CA GLY A 225 7.77 -0.35 16.22
C GLY A 225 8.43 0.46 15.09
N LEU A 226 8.09 0.14 13.84
CA LEU A 226 8.53 0.91 12.68
C LEU A 226 7.92 2.33 12.66
N ALA A 227 6.66 2.50 13.02
CA ALA A 227 6.03 3.82 13.10
C ALA A 227 6.71 4.69 14.18
N GLU A 228 6.99 4.13 15.37
CA GLU A 228 7.70 4.82 16.45
C GLU A 228 9.14 5.22 16.05
N SER A 229 9.78 4.50 15.12
CA SER A 229 11.14 4.82 14.69
C SER A 229 11.26 6.16 13.99
N SER A 230 10.19 6.63 13.35
CA SER A 230 10.15 7.94 12.70
C SER A 230 10.16 9.09 13.72
N SER A 231 9.66 8.85 14.94
CA SER A 231 9.58 9.85 16.01
C SER A 231 10.76 9.79 16.99
N TYR A 232 11.20 8.57 17.33
CA TYR A 232 12.22 8.34 18.38
C TYR A 232 13.56 7.81 17.84
N GLY A 233 13.66 7.53 16.53
CA GLY A 233 14.82 6.88 15.93
C GLY A 233 14.95 5.40 16.29
N PHE A 234 15.77 4.65 15.55
CA PHE A 234 16.00 3.21 15.82
C PHE A 234 16.84 2.95 17.08
N GLY A 235 17.51 3.95 17.65
CA GLY A 235 18.27 3.81 18.90
C GLY A 235 17.40 3.73 20.16
N SER A 236 16.12 4.08 20.08
CA SER A 236 15.19 4.06 21.21
C SER A 236 14.59 2.69 21.44
N LEU A 237 14.54 2.23 22.70
CA LEU A 237 13.85 0.99 23.09
C LEU A 237 12.37 0.99 22.67
N ARG A 238 11.73 2.17 22.61
CA ARG A 238 10.34 2.32 22.16
C ARG A 238 10.15 1.93 20.70
N SER A 239 11.18 2.05 19.87
CA SER A 239 11.15 1.70 18.46
C SER A 239 11.67 0.30 18.20
N TRP A 240 12.93 0.01 18.60
CA TRP A 240 13.54 -1.28 18.26
C TRP A 240 12.94 -2.43 19.07
N GLY A 241 12.48 -2.22 20.31
CA GLY A 241 11.87 -3.27 21.13
C GLY A 241 10.65 -3.92 20.45
N PRO A 242 9.60 -3.13 20.11
CA PRO A 242 8.46 -3.66 19.37
C PRO A 242 8.84 -4.16 17.97
N THR A 243 9.75 -3.50 17.26
CA THR A 243 10.20 -3.97 15.93
C THR A 243 10.82 -5.36 16.01
N VAL A 244 11.73 -5.60 16.95
CA VAL A 244 12.37 -6.91 17.15
C VAL A 244 11.36 -7.95 17.63
N LEU A 245 10.50 -7.60 18.59
CA LEU A 245 9.46 -8.52 19.06
C LEU A 245 8.53 -8.93 17.92
N GLY A 246 8.07 -7.97 17.12
CA GLY A 246 7.23 -8.24 15.94
C GLY A 246 7.95 -9.11 14.92
N ALA A 247 9.23 -8.83 14.64
CA ALA A 247 10.05 -9.65 13.74
C ALA A 247 10.24 -11.08 14.25
N LEU A 248 10.44 -11.27 15.57
CA LEU A 248 10.54 -12.60 16.18
C LEU A 248 9.22 -13.37 16.10
N LEU A 249 8.09 -12.71 16.30
CA LEU A 249 6.77 -13.34 16.14
C LEU A 249 6.52 -13.75 14.69
N ILE A 250 6.88 -12.90 13.73
CA ILE A 250 6.79 -13.21 12.28
C ILE A 250 7.74 -14.39 11.94
N ALA A 251 8.97 -14.39 12.44
CA ALA A 251 9.91 -15.50 12.24
C ALA A 251 9.38 -16.80 12.86
N GLY A 252 8.79 -16.73 14.05
CA GLY A 252 8.09 -17.85 14.68
C GLY A 252 6.93 -18.37 13.81
N PHE A 253 6.14 -17.46 13.21
CA PHE A 253 5.11 -17.84 12.25
C PHE A 253 5.70 -18.55 11.03
N LEU A 254 6.78 -18.04 10.44
CA LEU A 254 7.42 -18.67 9.29
C LEU A 254 7.91 -20.10 9.62
N ALA A 255 8.53 -20.28 10.80
CA ALA A 255 8.96 -21.58 11.27
C ALA A 255 7.77 -22.54 11.53
N HIS A 256 6.67 -22.02 12.11
CA HIS A 256 5.43 -22.78 12.31
C HIS A 256 4.79 -23.16 11.00
N SER A 257 4.62 -22.20 10.07
CA SER A 257 4.02 -22.44 8.75
C SER A 257 4.77 -23.49 7.93
N TRP A 258 6.11 -23.55 8.08
CA TRP A 258 6.92 -24.58 7.41
C TRP A 258 6.62 -25.99 7.90
N ARG A 259 6.28 -26.15 9.18
CA ARG A 259 6.03 -27.45 9.82
C ARG A 259 4.56 -27.83 9.85
N SER A 260 3.65 -26.87 9.76
CA SER A 260 2.20 -27.11 9.85
C SER A 260 1.66 -27.80 8.60
N ALA A 261 0.74 -28.74 8.78
CA ALA A 261 0.02 -29.41 7.69
C ALA A 261 -1.02 -28.49 7.04
N ALA A 262 -1.58 -27.54 7.79
CA ALA A 262 -2.62 -26.61 7.31
C ALA A 262 -2.34 -25.19 7.86
N PRO A 263 -1.25 -24.53 7.42
CA PRO A 263 -0.90 -23.22 7.92
C PRO A 263 -1.88 -22.15 7.44
N LEU A 264 -1.94 -21.02 8.18
CA LEU A 264 -2.75 -19.85 7.82
C LEU A 264 -2.37 -19.32 6.44
N ILE A 265 -1.07 -19.23 6.17
CA ILE A 265 -0.48 -18.93 4.86
C ILE A 265 0.60 -19.99 4.62
N ASP A 266 0.50 -20.71 3.50
CA ASP A 266 1.49 -21.72 3.15
C ASP A 266 2.70 -21.05 2.47
N ILE A 267 3.75 -20.82 3.26
CA ILE A 267 5.00 -20.20 2.75
C ILE A 267 5.73 -21.09 1.75
N ARG A 268 5.47 -22.39 1.73
CA ARG A 268 6.09 -23.33 0.77
C ARG A 268 5.68 -23.01 -0.68
N LEU A 269 4.50 -22.39 -0.87
CA LEU A 269 4.05 -21.91 -2.19
C LEU A 269 4.96 -20.81 -2.75
N PHE A 270 5.70 -20.11 -1.88
CA PHE A 270 6.58 -19.00 -2.27
C PHE A 270 8.04 -19.44 -2.42
N VAL A 271 8.43 -20.59 -1.86
CA VAL A 271 9.82 -21.05 -1.92
C VAL A 271 10.13 -21.62 -3.29
N ARG A 272 11.18 -21.10 -3.92
CA ARG A 272 11.68 -21.51 -5.27
C ARG A 272 10.58 -21.55 -6.33
N SER A 273 9.58 -20.69 -6.23
CA SER A 273 8.44 -20.61 -7.13
C SER A 273 8.37 -19.25 -7.83
N ARG A 274 7.59 -19.17 -8.91
CA ARG A 274 7.27 -17.89 -9.56
C ARG A 274 6.55 -16.93 -8.60
N ALA A 275 5.69 -17.46 -7.72
CA ALA A 275 5.02 -16.68 -6.69
C ALA A 275 6.04 -16.04 -5.72
N GLY A 276 7.07 -16.77 -5.31
CA GLY A 276 8.11 -16.25 -4.43
C GLY A 276 8.99 -15.20 -5.09
N ALA A 277 9.39 -15.41 -6.34
CA ALA A 277 10.13 -14.40 -7.09
C ALA A 277 9.30 -13.11 -7.27
N ALA A 278 8.02 -13.24 -7.63
CA ALA A 278 7.10 -12.11 -7.74
C ALA A 278 6.89 -11.38 -6.41
N ALA A 279 6.77 -12.12 -5.29
CA ALA A 279 6.66 -11.58 -3.94
C ALA A 279 7.93 -10.81 -3.52
N GLY A 280 9.11 -11.35 -3.84
CA GLY A 280 10.40 -10.68 -3.58
C GLY A 280 10.55 -9.37 -4.36
N VAL A 281 10.22 -9.39 -5.66
CA VAL A 281 10.16 -8.16 -6.48
C VAL A 281 9.20 -7.15 -5.85
N PHE A 282 7.99 -7.60 -5.51
CA PHE A 282 6.95 -6.73 -4.98
C PHE A 282 7.30 -6.15 -3.61
N LEU A 283 7.98 -6.91 -2.74
CA LEU A 283 8.46 -6.43 -1.44
C LEU A 283 9.46 -5.29 -1.61
N LEU A 284 10.51 -5.48 -2.39
CA LEU A 284 11.55 -4.47 -2.62
C LEU A 284 10.99 -3.23 -3.32
N PHE A 285 10.11 -3.44 -4.29
CA PHE A 285 9.35 -2.38 -4.94
C PHE A 285 8.51 -1.59 -3.92
N ALA A 286 7.76 -2.28 -3.05
CA ALA A 286 6.92 -1.66 -2.05
C ALA A 286 7.75 -0.84 -1.05
N ILE A 287 8.88 -1.37 -0.56
CA ILE A 287 9.78 -0.65 0.35
C ILE A 287 10.24 0.66 -0.30
N SER A 288 10.73 0.62 -1.52
CA SER A 288 11.25 1.81 -2.20
C SER A 288 10.15 2.81 -2.54
N VAL A 289 9.12 2.37 -3.28
CA VAL A 289 8.13 3.27 -3.88
C VAL A 289 7.21 3.89 -2.84
N PHE A 290 6.71 3.10 -1.87
CA PHE A 290 5.86 3.67 -0.81
C PHE A 290 6.65 4.55 0.15
N GLY A 291 7.92 4.22 0.42
CA GLY A 291 8.81 5.11 1.17
C GLY A 291 9.05 6.43 0.44
N MET A 292 9.31 6.39 -0.87
CA MET A 292 9.51 7.58 -1.70
C MET A 292 8.23 8.42 -1.83
N MET A 293 7.06 7.78 -1.84
CA MET A 293 5.76 8.45 -1.89
C MET A 293 5.53 9.38 -0.68
N LEU A 294 6.15 9.08 0.46
CA LEU A 294 6.18 9.97 1.62
C LEU A 294 7.28 11.04 1.49
N ILE A 295 8.48 10.65 1.07
CA ILE A 295 9.68 11.52 1.10
C ILE A 295 9.62 12.61 0.02
N ALA A 296 9.06 12.33 -1.17
CA ALA A 296 9.03 13.28 -2.27
C ALA A 296 8.19 14.55 -1.96
N PRO A 297 6.95 14.48 -1.43
CA PRO A 297 6.23 15.67 -0.99
C PRO A 297 6.94 16.43 0.12
N LEU A 298 7.60 15.70 1.05
CA LEU A 298 8.34 16.33 2.15
C LEU A 298 9.53 17.14 1.65
N TYR A 299 10.21 16.71 0.56
CA TYR A 299 11.27 17.51 -0.07
C TYR A 299 10.74 18.87 -0.56
N TYR A 300 9.61 18.88 -1.24
CA TYR A 300 9.01 20.14 -1.73
C TYR A 300 8.61 21.05 -0.57
N GLN A 301 8.07 20.49 0.51
CA GLN A 301 7.67 21.29 1.67
C GLN A 301 8.87 21.76 2.49
N ALA A 302 9.77 20.86 2.89
CA ALA A 302 10.84 21.15 3.84
C ALA A 302 12.06 21.84 3.21
N ALA A 303 12.44 21.48 1.97
CA ALA A 303 13.62 22.04 1.32
C ALA A 303 13.31 23.19 0.35
N ARG A 304 12.05 23.23 -0.19
CA ARG A 304 11.64 24.24 -1.17
C ARG A 304 10.63 25.25 -0.63
N GLY A 305 10.05 24.99 0.56
CA GLY A 305 9.05 25.85 1.19
C GLY A 305 7.69 25.86 0.49
N GLU A 306 7.41 24.83 -0.35
CA GLU A 306 6.15 24.74 -1.06
C GLU A 306 5.00 24.36 -0.14
N SER A 307 3.80 24.79 -0.48
CA SER A 307 2.59 24.37 0.22
C SER A 307 2.31 22.88 0.03
N ALA A 308 1.53 22.28 0.92
CA ALA A 308 1.10 20.88 0.80
C ALA A 308 0.37 20.63 -0.53
N LEU A 309 -0.47 21.56 -0.96
CA LEU A 309 -1.19 21.49 -2.23
C LEU A 309 -0.22 21.48 -3.42
N MET A 310 0.73 22.43 -3.45
CA MET A 310 1.72 22.50 -4.52
C MET A 310 2.61 21.27 -4.57
N SER A 311 3.04 20.78 -3.42
CA SER A 311 3.79 19.51 -3.30
C SER A 311 3.03 18.33 -3.89
N GLY A 312 1.73 18.23 -3.60
CA GLY A 312 0.84 17.21 -4.17
C GLY A 312 0.72 17.34 -5.70
N LEU A 313 0.56 18.56 -6.22
CA LEU A 313 0.49 18.82 -7.66
C LEU A 313 1.80 18.46 -8.39
N LEU A 314 2.96 18.70 -7.77
CA LEU A 314 4.26 18.35 -8.33
C LEU A 314 4.52 16.83 -8.37
N VAL A 315 3.89 16.06 -7.48
CA VAL A 315 3.97 14.59 -7.47
C VAL A 315 2.86 13.94 -8.34
N ALA A 316 1.74 14.61 -8.54
CA ALA A 316 0.58 14.09 -9.28
C ALA A 316 0.88 13.53 -10.68
N PRO A 317 1.80 14.11 -11.50
CA PRO A 317 2.14 13.56 -12.82
C PRO A 317 2.60 12.10 -12.80
N GLY A 318 3.27 11.66 -11.72
CA GLY A 318 3.62 10.25 -11.53
C GLY A 318 2.39 9.35 -11.36
N GLY A 319 1.42 9.78 -10.57
CA GLY A 319 0.14 9.09 -10.42
C GLY A 319 -0.64 9.01 -11.73
N VAL A 320 -0.68 10.11 -12.49
CA VAL A 320 -1.32 10.16 -13.82
C VAL A 320 -0.65 9.18 -14.78
N ALA A 321 0.68 9.18 -14.86
CA ALA A 321 1.44 8.24 -15.69
C ALA A 321 1.13 6.77 -15.35
N ALA A 322 1.12 6.44 -14.07
CA ALA A 322 0.81 5.10 -13.59
C ALA A 322 -0.65 4.71 -13.90
N MET A 323 -1.60 5.64 -13.78
CA MET A 323 -3.01 5.42 -14.11
C MET A 323 -3.21 4.99 -15.58
N PHE A 324 -2.47 5.59 -16.51
CA PHE A 324 -2.52 5.19 -17.92
C PHE A 324 -1.76 3.91 -18.21
N THR A 325 -0.62 3.69 -17.55
CA THR A 325 0.20 2.50 -17.82
C THR A 325 -0.31 1.23 -17.15
N MET A 326 -1.04 1.29 -16.05
CA MET A 326 -1.59 0.09 -15.41
C MET A 326 -2.54 -0.71 -16.30
N PRO A 327 -3.55 -0.13 -16.97
CA PRO A 327 -4.39 -0.87 -17.92
C PRO A 327 -3.61 -1.38 -19.13
N LEU A 328 -2.63 -0.62 -19.61
CA LEU A 328 -1.75 -1.04 -20.70
C LEU A 328 -0.88 -2.23 -20.28
N ALA A 329 -0.25 -2.15 -19.12
CA ALA A 329 0.52 -3.25 -18.53
C ALA A 329 -0.34 -4.49 -18.31
N GLY A 330 -1.61 -4.31 -17.91
CA GLY A 330 -2.57 -5.39 -17.79
C GLY A 330 -2.82 -6.13 -19.09
N ARG A 331 -3.04 -5.40 -20.20
CA ARG A 331 -3.20 -5.98 -21.54
C ARG A 331 -1.94 -6.71 -22.02
N LEU A 332 -0.79 -6.08 -21.81
CA LEU A 332 0.51 -6.68 -22.17
C LEU A 332 0.82 -7.92 -21.32
N THR A 333 0.43 -7.90 -20.05
CA THR A 333 0.52 -9.05 -19.15
C THR A 333 -0.30 -10.23 -19.65
N ASP A 334 -1.53 -10.01 -20.10
CA ASP A 334 -2.39 -11.07 -20.65
C ASP A 334 -1.82 -11.63 -21.96
N ARG A 335 -1.11 -10.81 -22.76
CA ARG A 335 -0.55 -11.20 -24.04
C ARG A 335 0.83 -11.84 -23.94
N TYR A 336 1.73 -11.29 -23.13
CA TYR A 336 3.15 -11.67 -23.04
C TYR A 336 3.52 -12.36 -21.73
N GLY A 337 2.58 -12.49 -20.82
CA GLY A 337 2.78 -13.03 -19.49
C GLY A 337 3.18 -11.96 -18.44
N PRO A 338 2.89 -12.23 -17.16
CA PRO A 338 3.12 -11.28 -16.07
C PRO A 338 4.60 -11.13 -15.68
N THR A 339 5.44 -12.08 -16.05
CA THR A 339 6.83 -12.16 -15.60
C THR A 339 7.76 -11.18 -16.31
N LEU A 340 7.40 -10.74 -17.52
CA LEU A 340 8.23 -9.85 -18.33
C LEU A 340 8.04 -8.38 -17.97
N MET A 341 6.85 -7.99 -17.52
CA MET A 341 6.50 -6.58 -17.29
C MET A 341 7.35 -5.91 -16.20
N PRO A 342 7.67 -6.53 -15.05
CA PRO A 342 8.55 -5.93 -14.05
C PRO A 342 9.98 -5.66 -14.56
N VAL A 343 10.47 -6.43 -15.51
CA VAL A 343 11.80 -6.21 -16.13
C VAL A 343 11.84 -4.92 -16.95
N VAL A 344 10.71 -4.50 -17.49
CA VAL A 344 10.57 -3.21 -18.18
C VAL A 344 10.26 -2.09 -17.18
N GLY A 345 9.40 -2.36 -16.21
CA GLY A 345 8.92 -1.35 -15.28
C GLY A 345 9.97 -0.88 -14.27
N LEU A 346 10.74 -1.80 -13.67
CA LEU A 346 11.72 -1.44 -12.65
C LEU A 346 12.84 -0.50 -13.17
N PRO A 347 13.44 -0.70 -14.36
CA PRO A 347 14.36 0.28 -14.92
C PRO A 347 13.75 1.67 -15.11
N LEU A 348 12.46 1.76 -15.49
CA LEU A 348 11.76 3.05 -15.58
C LEU A 348 11.61 3.68 -14.18
N VAL A 349 11.32 2.90 -13.15
CA VAL A 349 11.30 3.42 -11.77
C VAL A 349 12.68 3.94 -11.38
N VAL A 350 13.76 3.18 -11.65
CA VAL A 350 15.14 3.62 -11.39
C VAL A 350 15.43 4.93 -12.12
N LEU A 351 15.17 5.01 -13.43
CA LEU A 351 15.39 6.23 -14.23
C LEU A 351 14.59 7.42 -13.69
N GLY A 352 13.36 7.20 -13.24
CA GLY A 352 12.52 8.25 -12.65
C GLY A 352 13.05 8.76 -11.31
N ILE A 353 13.76 7.94 -10.53
CA ILE A 353 14.36 8.34 -9.25
C ILE A 353 15.67 9.12 -9.47
N VAL A 354 16.43 8.88 -10.55
CA VAL A 354 17.74 9.50 -10.80
C VAL A 354 17.74 11.03 -10.62
N PRO A 355 16.78 11.81 -11.15
CA PRO A 355 16.78 13.26 -10.96
C PRO A 355 16.70 13.67 -9.47
N PHE A 356 16.05 12.86 -8.65
CA PHE A 356 15.89 13.13 -7.21
C PHE A 356 17.16 12.90 -6.40
N MET A 357 18.14 12.15 -6.92
CA MET A 357 19.45 11.99 -6.26
C MET A 357 20.26 13.29 -6.25
N PHE A 358 20.03 14.16 -7.22
CA PHE A 358 20.75 15.41 -7.42
C PHE A 358 19.93 16.64 -7.06
N VAL A 359 18.94 16.49 -6.17
CA VAL A 359 18.08 17.60 -5.77
C VAL A 359 18.84 18.65 -4.97
N GLY A 360 18.56 19.90 -5.29
CA GLY A 360 19.04 21.09 -4.60
C GLY A 360 17.90 22.10 -4.38
N PRO A 361 18.19 23.22 -3.72
CA PRO A 361 17.18 24.25 -3.45
C PRO A 361 16.57 24.86 -4.73
N HIS A 362 17.28 24.77 -5.86
CA HIS A 362 16.90 25.41 -7.13
C HIS A 362 16.76 24.41 -8.29
N THR A 363 16.67 23.11 -8.02
CA THR A 363 16.47 22.11 -9.08
C THR A 363 15.17 22.39 -9.84
N SER A 364 15.23 22.36 -11.16
CA SER A 364 14.07 22.65 -12.03
C SER A 364 12.92 21.71 -11.73
N TYR A 365 11.72 22.26 -11.54
CA TYR A 365 10.49 21.47 -11.39
C TYR A 365 10.21 20.60 -12.61
N ALA A 366 10.52 21.07 -13.81
CA ALA A 366 10.31 20.29 -15.02
C ALA A 366 11.09 18.96 -15.01
N ILE A 367 12.32 18.97 -14.49
CA ILE A 367 13.16 17.76 -14.35
C ILE A 367 12.53 16.81 -13.32
N LEU A 368 12.08 17.32 -12.18
CA LEU A 368 11.47 16.52 -11.12
C LEU A 368 10.10 15.97 -11.53
N ILE A 369 9.29 16.77 -12.21
CA ILE A 369 8.00 16.35 -12.80
C ILE A 369 8.24 15.25 -13.83
N GLY A 370 9.23 15.43 -14.72
CA GLY A 370 9.63 14.43 -15.70
C GLY A 370 10.09 13.12 -15.03
N GLY A 371 10.91 13.22 -13.98
CA GLY A 371 11.33 12.07 -13.17
C GLY A 371 10.14 11.34 -12.54
N ASN A 372 9.24 12.07 -11.87
CA ASN A 372 8.00 11.49 -11.32
C ASN A 372 7.13 10.82 -12.39
N PHE A 373 7.00 11.44 -13.57
CA PHE A 373 6.23 10.88 -14.67
C PHE A 373 6.84 9.54 -15.13
N VAL A 374 8.16 9.49 -15.37
CA VAL A 374 8.87 8.25 -15.76
C VAL A 374 8.77 7.18 -14.67
N GLN A 375 8.90 7.57 -13.39
CA GLN A 375 8.69 6.66 -12.25
C GLN A 375 7.28 6.08 -12.26
N GLY A 376 6.26 6.90 -12.51
CA GLY A 376 4.86 6.49 -12.61
C GLY A 376 4.62 5.48 -13.73
N LEU A 377 5.24 5.68 -14.92
CA LEU A 377 5.21 4.68 -15.99
C LEU A 377 5.74 3.32 -15.49
N GLY A 378 6.88 3.35 -14.81
CA GLY A 378 7.51 2.14 -14.24
C GLY A 378 6.66 1.45 -13.17
N MET A 379 5.96 2.24 -12.33
CA MET A 379 5.01 1.70 -11.34
C MET A 379 3.89 0.90 -12.01
N GLY A 380 3.31 1.42 -13.08
CA GLY A 380 2.24 0.73 -13.81
C GLY A 380 2.68 -0.62 -14.37
N PHE A 381 3.91 -0.69 -14.90
CA PHE A 381 4.48 -1.92 -15.43
C PHE A 381 5.00 -2.89 -14.37
N SER A 382 5.15 -2.48 -13.10
CA SER A 382 5.71 -3.34 -12.05
C SER A 382 4.66 -3.86 -11.06
N MET A 383 3.84 -2.97 -10.50
CA MET A 383 2.99 -3.26 -9.36
C MET A 383 1.95 -4.36 -9.64
N MET A 384 1.10 -4.15 -10.62
CA MET A 384 0.02 -5.09 -10.93
C MET A 384 0.50 -6.36 -11.62
N PRO A 385 1.47 -6.35 -12.54
CA PRO A 385 2.03 -7.58 -13.08
C PRO A 385 2.69 -8.50 -12.05
N CYS A 386 3.39 -7.96 -11.03
CA CYS A 386 3.91 -8.79 -9.94
C CYS A 386 2.78 -9.49 -9.16
N MET A 387 1.69 -8.77 -8.86
CA MET A 387 0.52 -9.34 -8.22
C MET A 387 -0.10 -10.44 -9.07
N THR A 388 -0.24 -10.20 -10.38
CA THR A 388 -0.76 -11.17 -11.35
C THR A 388 0.13 -12.42 -11.43
N ALA A 389 1.47 -12.23 -11.47
CA ALA A 389 2.43 -13.34 -11.50
C ALA A 389 2.30 -14.25 -10.28
N ALA A 390 2.15 -13.67 -9.09
CA ALA A 390 1.96 -14.42 -7.86
C ALA A 390 0.64 -15.21 -7.88
N MET A 391 -0.47 -14.57 -8.30
CA MET A 391 -1.80 -15.20 -8.34
C MET A 391 -1.92 -16.31 -9.39
N GLN A 392 -1.31 -16.14 -10.58
CA GLN A 392 -1.34 -17.15 -11.63
C GLN A 392 -0.44 -18.35 -11.36
N SER A 393 0.49 -18.23 -10.40
CA SER A 393 1.45 -19.28 -10.07
C SER A 393 0.96 -20.27 -9.02
N VAL A 394 -0.26 -20.11 -8.53
CA VAL A 394 -0.82 -20.94 -7.46
C VAL A 394 -2.14 -21.58 -7.90
N PRO A 395 -2.51 -22.76 -7.32
CA PRO A 395 -3.77 -23.39 -7.63
C PRO A 395 -4.96 -22.52 -7.19
N PRO A 396 -6.15 -22.67 -7.81
CA PRO A 396 -7.34 -21.89 -7.48
C PRO A 396 -7.74 -21.92 -6.00
N THR A 397 -7.46 -23.03 -5.34
CA THR A 397 -7.72 -23.23 -3.89
C THR A 397 -6.81 -22.39 -2.98
N ALA A 398 -5.66 -21.92 -3.47
CA ALA A 398 -4.71 -21.12 -2.72
C ALA A 398 -4.83 -19.61 -2.99
N ILE A 399 -5.67 -19.18 -3.92
CA ILE A 399 -5.80 -17.77 -4.36
C ILE A 399 -6.08 -16.83 -3.19
N ALA A 400 -7.04 -17.16 -2.30
CA ALA A 400 -7.39 -16.28 -1.18
C ALA A 400 -6.23 -16.10 -0.21
N ARG A 401 -5.49 -17.16 0.10
CA ARG A 401 -4.31 -17.13 0.98
C ARG A 401 -3.13 -16.39 0.34
N THR A 402 -2.93 -16.57 -0.97
CA THR A 402 -1.90 -15.85 -1.73
C THR A 402 -2.22 -14.35 -1.80
N SER A 403 -3.49 -13.99 -2.05
CA SER A 403 -3.95 -12.60 -1.99
C SER A 403 -3.66 -11.96 -0.62
N THR A 404 -3.97 -12.68 0.45
CA THR A 404 -3.66 -12.27 1.81
C THR A 404 -2.16 -12.05 2.01
N ALA A 405 -1.31 -13.02 1.59
CA ALA A 405 0.14 -12.92 1.69
C ALA A 405 0.70 -11.72 0.93
N MET A 406 0.24 -11.48 -0.30
CA MET A 406 0.66 -10.32 -1.11
C MET A 406 0.24 -8.98 -0.47
N ASN A 407 -0.93 -8.91 0.18
CA ASN A 407 -1.33 -7.71 0.91
C ASN A 407 -0.49 -7.49 2.18
N ILE A 408 -0.09 -8.55 2.88
CA ILE A 408 0.85 -8.48 4.01
C ILE A 408 2.21 -7.95 3.53
N ILE A 409 2.73 -8.49 2.43
CA ILE A 409 3.99 -8.07 1.83
C ILE A 409 3.92 -6.58 1.42
N ARG A 410 2.82 -6.14 0.82
CA ARG A 410 2.60 -4.74 0.47
C ARG A 410 2.59 -3.84 1.71
N GLN A 411 1.84 -4.20 2.74
CA GLN A 411 1.71 -3.41 3.96
C GLN A 411 3.02 -3.38 4.75
N GLY A 412 3.67 -4.53 4.92
CA GLY A 412 4.97 -4.64 5.57
C GLY A 412 6.06 -3.87 4.80
N GLY A 413 6.10 -4.04 3.47
CA GLY A 413 7.04 -3.30 2.61
C GLY A 413 6.85 -1.79 2.69
N ALA A 414 5.59 -1.31 2.64
CA ALA A 414 5.30 0.11 2.80
C ALA A 414 5.76 0.64 4.17
N SER A 415 5.49 -0.08 5.25
CA SER A 415 5.90 0.33 6.61
C SER A 415 7.41 0.32 6.79
N ILE A 416 8.11 -0.70 6.26
CA ILE A 416 9.59 -0.74 6.26
C ILE A 416 10.15 0.44 5.47
N GLY A 417 9.61 0.68 4.27
CA GLY A 417 10.09 1.74 3.38
C GLY A 417 9.95 3.13 3.99
N THR A 418 8.77 3.45 4.52
CA THR A 418 8.53 4.73 5.19
C THR A 418 9.45 4.90 6.40
N ALA A 419 9.58 3.89 7.28
CA ALA A 419 10.40 3.95 8.47
C ALA A 419 11.90 4.11 8.13
N VAL A 420 12.42 3.26 7.24
CA VAL A 420 13.85 3.28 6.87
C VAL A 420 14.22 4.60 6.20
N LEU A 421 13.46 5.03 5.19
CA LEU A 421 13.78 6.27 4.48
C LEU A 421 13.58 7.51 5.35
N THR A 422 12.60 7.52 6.26
CA THR A 422 12.42 8.64 7.22
C THR A 422 13.59 8.73 8.20
N VAL A 423 14.08 7.60 8.71
CA VAL A 423 15.25 7.60 9.62
C VAL A 423 16.53 8.01 8.90
N ILE A 424 16.74 7.52 7.67
CA ILE A 424 17.88 7.96 6.84
C ILE A 424 17.81 9.47 6.61
N LEU A 425 16.63 9.99 6.27
CA LEU A 425 16.42 11.42 6.07
C LEU A 425 16.68 12.22 7.35
N ALA A 426 16.11 11.82 8.47
CA ALA A 426 16.26 12.51 9.76
C ALA A 426 17.72 12.55 10.20
N THR A 427 18.44 11.43 10.05
CA THR A 427 19.87 11.33 10.37
C THR A 427 20.71 12.20 9.41
N GLY A 428 20.39 12.17 8.12
CA GLY A 428 21.06 13.00 7.10
C GLY A 428 20.85 14.50 7.34
N ILE A 429 19.62 14.92 7.68
CA ILE A 429 19.31 16.31 8.03
C ILE A 429 20.13 16.73 9.25
N THR A 430 20.10 15.94 10.32
CA THR A 430 20.86 16.25 11.55
C THR A 430 22.35 16.38 11.30
N HIS A 431 22.92 15.45 10.55
CA HIS A 431 24.35 15.46 10.19
C HIS A 431 24.72 16.68 9.35
N ASN A 432 23.96 16.99 8.32
CA ASN A 432 24.24 18.10 7.40
C ASN A 432 24.02 19.47 8.08
N LEU A 433 23.01 19.61 8.96
CA LEU A 433 22.78 20.82 9.73
C LEU A 433 23.89 21.06 10.76
N ASN A 434 24.35 20.01 11.45
CA ASN A 434 25.46 20.12 12.39
C ASN A 434 26.75 20.54 11.68
N SER A 435 26.99 20.02 10.49
CA SER A 435 28.15 20.38 9.67
C SER A 435 28.07 21.82 9.15
N ALA A 436 26.87 22.32 8.83
CA ALA A 436 26.68 23.66 8.28
C ALA A 436 26.60 24.77 9.36
N LEU A 437 25.98 24.49 10.51
CA LEU A 437 25.69 25.47 11.56
C LEU A 437 26.64 25.36 12.78
N GLY A 438 27.41 24.28 12.91
CA GLY A 438 28.31 24.03 14.02
C GLY A 438 27.63 24.14 15.38
N SER A 439 28.15 24.95 16.30
CA SER A 439 27.59 25.15 17.63
C SER A 439 26.23 25.86 17.68
N ARG A 440 25.75 26.40 16.55
CA ARG A 440 24.44 27.05 16.40
C ARG A 440 23.33 26.07 16.04
N ALA A 441 23.67 24.80 15.79
CA ALA A 441 22.65 23.77 15.50
C ALA A 441 21.72 23.57 16.71
N PRO A 442 20.40 23.40 16.50
CA PRO A 442 19.46 23.12 17.57
C PRO A 442 19.84 21.86 18.34
N ARG A 443 20.08 21.95 19.64
CA ARG A 443 20.47 20.82 20.50
C ARG A 443 19.33 19.85 20.83
N SER A 444 18.08 20.18 20.52
CA SER A 444 16.92 19.37 20.81
C SER A 444 16.35 18.77 19.54
N GLY A 445 16.54 17.45 19.35
CA GLY A 445 15.77 16.63 18.43
C GLY A 445 15.78 17.10 16.98
N GLY A 446 16.93 17.01 16.31
CA GLY A 446 17.10 17.40 14.90
C GLY A 446 16.34 16.51 13.93
N GLY A 447 15.02 16.58 13.93
CA GLY A 447 14.16 15.94 12.96
C GLY A 447 13.43 16.98 12.08
N LEU A 448 12.59 16.52 11.16
CA LEU A 448 11.75 17.35 10.28
C LEU A 448 10.94 18.42 11.06
N GLY A 449 10.53 18.12 12.30
CA GLY A 449 9.81 19.06 13.16
C GLY A 449 10.60 20.31 13.55
N SER A 450 11.94 20.22 13.61
CA SER A 450 12.78 21.39 13.92
C SER A 450 12.85 22.38 12.75
N LEU A 451 12.61 21.94 11.53
CA LEU A 451 12.60 22.78 10.33
C LEU A 451 11.36 23.65 10.22
N GLN A 452 10.22 23.21 10.75
CA GLN A 452 8.95 23.94 10.69
C GLN A 452 8.92 25.18 11.60
N HIS A 453 9.81 25.23 12.60
CA HIS A 453 9.91 26.34 13.56
C HIS A 453 11.09 27.30 13.28
N LEU A 454 11.78 27.13 12.15
CA LEU A 454 12.87 28.03 11.79
C LEU A 454 12.33 29.37 11.24
N PRO A 455 12.94 30.50 11.62
CA PRO A 455 12.64 31.79 11.01
C PRO A 455 12.91 31.78 9.50
N ALA A 456 12.16 32.53 8.71
CA ALA A 456 12.28 32.57 7.25
C ALA A 456 13.72 32.88 6.76
N SER A 457 14.47 33.71 7.52
CA SER A 457 15.87 34.00 7.26
C SER A 457 16.81 32.79 7.45
N ALA A 458 16.46 31.86 8.33
CA ALA A 458 17.24 30.65 8.56
C ALA A 458 16.91 29.55 7.52
N HIS A 459 15.69 29.55 6.95
CA HIS A 459 15.31 28.59 5.91
C HIS A 459 16.24 28.62 4.70
N ALA A 460 16.61 29.82 4.23
CA ALA A 460 17.53 29.96 3.10
C ALA A 460 18.92 29.36 3.37
N ALA A 461 19.42 29.50 4.60
CA ALA A 461 20.73 28.98 4.99
C ALA A 461 20.76 27.45 5.12
N VAL A 462 19.65 26.83 5.48
CA VAL A 462 19.57 25.37 5.68
C VAL A 462 19.03 24.62 4.47
N ALA A 463 18.46 25.30 3.46
CA ALA A 463 17.84 24.69 2.30
C ALA A 463 18.78 23.75 1.53
N ALA A 464 20.05 24.11 1.33
CA ALA A 464 21.02 23.27 0.64
C ALA A 464 21.43 22.02 1.44
N PRO A 465 21.80 22.11 2.75
CA PRO A 465 22.04 20.94 3.59
C PRO A 465 20.85 20.00 3.69
N VAL A 466 19.63 20.55 3.79
CA VAL A 466 18.38 19.76 3.84
C VAL A 466 18.14 19.06 2.50
N ALA A 467 18.24 19.78 1.37
CA ALA A 467 18.09 19.18 0.04
C ALA A 467 19.10 18.05 -0.20
N HIS A 468 20.33 18.19 0.25
CA HIS A 468 21.36 17.15 0.14
C HIS A 468 20.97 15.89 0.96
N ALA A 469 20.39 16.04 2.15
CA ALA A 469 19.88 14.90 2.93
C ALA A 469 18.76 14.15 2.20
N PHE A 470 17.88 14.89 1.51
CA PHE A 470 16.86 14.28 0.63
C PHE A 470 17.51 13.53 -0.53
N GLY A 471 18.48 14.13 -1.22
CA GLY A 471 19.23 13.48 -2.30
C GLY A 471 19.83 12.13 -1.87
N THR A 472 20.52 12.10 -0.72
CA THR A 472 21.06 10.87 -0.14
C THR A 472 19.98 9.85 0.16
N THR A 473 18.81 10.28 0.66
CA THR A 473 17.68 9.39 0.94
C THR A 473 17.12 8.77 -0.35
N PHE A 474 17.05 9.55 -1.43
CA PHE A 474 16.62 9.04 -2.75
C PHE A 474 17.61 8.04 -3.35
N VAL A 475 18.92 8.17 -3.06
CA VAL A 475 19.93 7.14 -3.44
C VAL A 475 19.56 5.80 -2.81
N TRP A 476 19.20 5.76 -1.53
CA TRP A 476 18.79 4.51 -0.87
C TRP A 476 17.51 3.93 -1.46
N ALA A 477 16.52 4.77 -1.80
CA ALA A 477 15.32 4.32 -2.49
C ALA A 477 15.65 3.71 -3.86
N LEU A 478 16.58 4.33 -4.62
CA LEU A 478 17.05 3.81 -5.89
C LEU A 478 17.76 2.47 -5.74
N VAL A 479 18.67 2.33 -4.76
CA VAL A 479 19.39 1.07 -4.48
C VAL A 479 18.41 -0.07 -4.22
N LEU A 480 17.37 0.17 -3.42
CA LEU A 480 16.34 -0.83 -3.12
C LEU A 480 15.59 -1.30 -4.38
N VAL A 481 15.21 -0.37 -5.28
CA VAL A 481 14.58 -0.75 -6.56
C VAL A 481 15.57 -1.43 -7.49
N ALA A 482 16.82 -0.99 -7.54
CA ALA A 482 17.84 -1.62 -8.36
C ALA A 482 18.09 -3.08 -7.94
N ILE A 483 18.10 -3.35 -6.64
CA ILE A 483 18.16 -4.74 -6.12
C ILE A 483 16.93 -5.55 -6.58
N ALA A 484 15.74 -4.94 -6.69
CA ALA A 484 14.54 -5.63 -7.15
C ALA A 484 14.63 -6.11 -8.60
N VAL A 485 15.51 -5.55 -9.41
CA VAL A 485 15.76 -6.01 -10.80
C VAL A 485 16.28 -7.45 -10.83
N VAL A 486 17.09 -7.86 -9.84
CA VAL A 486 17.66 -9.23 -9.77
C VAL A 486 16.55 -10.30 -9.67
N PRO A 487 15.64 -10.27 -8.70
CA PRO A 487 14.54 -11.24 -8.65
C PRO A 487 13.54 -11.05 -9.81
N ALA A 488 13.44 -9.86 -10.43
CA ALA A 488 12.61 -9.67 -11.63
C ALA A 488 13.19 -10.40 -12.85
N LEU A 489 14.50 -10.37 -13.03
CA LEU A 489 15.18 -11.16 -14.08
C LEU A 489 15.01 -12.66 -13.82
N ALA A 490 15.18 -13.12 -12.56
CA ALA A 490 14.92 -14.50 -12.20
C ALA A 490 13.46 -14.91 -12.53
N LEU A 491 12.48 -14.03 -12.19
CA LEU A 491 11.07 -14.24 -12.52
C LEU A 491 10.84 -14.38 -14.04
N ALA A 492 11.48 -13.53 -14.85
CA ALA A 492 11.37 -13.57 -16.32
C ALA A 492 11.98 -14.85 -16.90
N LEU A 493 13.12 -15.30 -16.38
CA LEU A 493 13.76 -16.56 -16.80
C LEU A 493 12.88 -17.78 -16.48
N MET A 494 12.25 -17.81 -15.31
CA MET A 494 11.27 -18.84 -14.94
C MET A 494 10.02 -18.82 -15.84
N GLY A 495 9.68 -17.65 -16.42
CA GLY A 495 8.54 -17.48 -17.32
C GLY A 495 8.79 -18.10 -18.73
N ARG A 496 10.04 -18.16 -19.17
CA ARG A 496 10.43 -18.70 -20.50
C ARG A 496 10.45 -20.23 -20.58
N GLY A 497 10.55 -20.92 -19.46
CA GLY A 497 10.39 -22.37 -19.41
C GLY A 497 8.91 -22.72 -19.40
N GLY A 498 8.33 -23.07 -20.54
CA GLY A 498 6.94 -23.27 -20.92
C GLY A 498 5.93 -23.75 -19.87
N PRO A 499 4.64 -23.92 -20.23
CA PRO A 499 3.67 -24.46 -19.30
C PRO A 499 4.15 -25.82 -18.84
N ALA A 500 4.39 -25.96 -17.54
CA ALA A 500 4.62 -27.27 -16.96
C ALA A 500 3.43 -28.15 -17.37
N SER A 501 3.68 -29.12 -18.22
CA SER A 501 2.78 -30.21 -18.47
C SER A 501 2.46 -30.87 -17.15
N HIS A 502 1.34 -30.51 -16.56
CA HIS A 502 0.75 -31.30 -15.51
C HIS A 502 0.06 -32.48 -16.20
N ALA A 503 0.81 -33.57 -16.37
CA ALA A 503 0.24 -34.91 -16.52
C ALA A 503 -0.38 -35.32 -15.17
#